data_a391a6c0b6ae2c184ba211a655bee214
#
_entry.id   a391a6c0b6ae2c184ba211a655bee214
#
_cell.length_a   1.000
_cell.length_b   1.000
_cell.length_c   1.000
_cell.angle_alpha   90.00
_cell.angle_beta   90.00
_cell.angle_gamma   90.00
#
_symmetry.space_group_name_H-M   'P 1'
#
loop_
_entity.id
_entity.type
_entity.pdbx_description
1 polymer ?
#
loop_
_entity_poly.entity_id
_entity_poly.type
_entity_poly.pdbx_seq_one_letter_code
_entity_poly.pdbx_strand_id
1 'polypeptide(L)'
;MALNSGIFTILAQAGLLQPDDIKKATDTAAHERVSIINAISKVKPEITVHKIMNILASFYGIPVLDIDAFNLDFMPVGLIGMDVIINNRIVPLVKRGKLLKLAVVDPTNKELFDSISFKTGLKIDLILVEESQLERVINQNSSNYFKTIDLDESALEGIEFATEDDGGSTDMVNSGDDDQPIVKFVHKMIFDAVQMGASDVHFEPYEKNYRVRYRIDGVLSEIATPPMALKDKIAARIKVVSKLDISERRVPQDGRLRLAVSQNQIIDFRVSTLPTSFGEKIVLRILDRKAASLGIEALGFDPDQKRIIVDAVSRPYGMVLVTGPTGSGKTVSLYTCLNMLNDSSRNISTAEDPIEIPLSGINQVAINEKTGLTFGVALRAFLRQDPDVIMVGEIRDYDTAEMAIKAAQTGHLVLSTLHTNDAPSALVRLVSMGVPAYNVGDSILAIIAQRLVRKLCPQCKRLAKMEKVALIEAGFTPEEVNAGWQPYVAVGCYACHNTGYKGRVGVFETMAISDELKRLILLSATSVE
;
A
#
# COMPACT_ATOMS: atom_id res chain seq x y z
N MET A 1 19.92 2.65 27.29
CA MET A 1 18.62 2.80 27.97
C MET A 1 18.48 1.74 29.05
N ALA A 2 18.24 2.22 30.26
CA ALA A 2 17.77 1.53 31.45
C ALA A 2 18.46 0.20 31.89
N LEU A 3 19.62 0.33 32.52
CA LEU A 3 20.26 -0.72 33.38
C LEU A 3 19.49 -1.02 34.68
N ASN A 4 18.29 -0.45 34.87
CA ASN A 4 17.47 -0.60 36.10
C ASN A 4 16.07 -1.14 35.78
N SER A 5 15.97 -2.30 35.15
CA SER A 5 14.69 -3.00 35.18
C SER A 5 14.51 -3.58 36.60
N GLY A 6 13.46 -3.18 37.31
CA GLY A 6 13.11 -3.71 38.62
C GLY A 6 12.96 -5.23 38.65
N ILE A 7 12.70 -5.85 37.48
CA ILE A 7 12.64 -7.30 37.26
C ILE A 7 13.96 -7.97 37.63
N PHE A 8 15.11 -7.44 37.17
CA PHE A 8 16.42 -7.98 37.49
C PHE A 8 16.69 -7.95 38.98
N THR A 9 16.33 -6.85 39.67
CA THR A 9 16.51 -6.71 41.12
C THR A 9 15.72 -7.77 41.90
N ILE A 10 14.45 -7.98 41.49
CA ILE A 10 13.57 -8.96 42.15
C ILE A 10 14.07 -10.39 41.93
N LEU A 11 14.48 -10.74 40.71
CA LEU A 11 14.97 -12.08 40.41
C LEU A 11 16.35 -12.37 41.03
N ALA A 12 17.20 -11.33 41.16
CA ALA A 12 18.48 -11.44 41.86
C ALA A 12 18.25 -11.64 43.36
N GLN A 13 17.31 -10.91 43.98
CA GLN A 13 16.92 -11.12 45.40
C GLN A 13 16.33 -12.52 45.67
N ALA A 14 15.62 -13.07 44.65
CA ALA A 14 15.12 -14.44 44.69
C ALA A 14 16.22 -15.50 44.46
N GLY A 15 17.49 -15.09 44.28
CA GLY A 15 18.63 -15.98 44.06
C GLY A 15 18.65 -16.69 42.71
N LEU A 16 17.87 -16.22 41.73
CA LEU A 16 17.71 -16.86 40.43
C LEU A 16 18.70 -16.35 39.40
N LEU A 17 19.14 -15.08 39.48
CA LEU A 17 20.05 -14.45 38.55
C LEU A 17 21.35 -14.01 39.20
N GLN A 18 22.46 -14.24 38.52
CA GLN A 18 23.77 -13.71 38.86
C GLN A 18 24.06 -12.46 38.03
N PRO A 19 25.02 -11.59 38.42
CA PRO A 19 25.36 -10.38 37.66
C PRO A 19 25.70 -10.62 36.19
N ASP A 20 26.37 -11.74 35.88
CA ASP A 20 26.69 -12.13 34.51
C ASP A 20 25.45 -12.51 33.68
N ASP A 21 24.46 -13.16 34.33
CA ASP A 21 23.19 -13.50 33.65
C ASP A 21 22.42 -12.23 33.30
N ILE A 22 22.43 -11.23 34.18
CA ILE A 22 21.77 -9.93 33.96
C ILE A 22 22.38 -9.21 32.77
N LYS A 23 23.73 -9.17 32.67
CA LYS A 23 24.42 -8.55 31.56
C LYS A 23 24.06 -9.22 30.24
N LYS A 24 24.15 -10.55 30.18
CA LYS A 24 23.80 -11.34 28.99
C LYS A 24 22.33 -11.14 28.58
N ALA A 25 21.41 -11.14 29.54
CA ALA A 25 19.99 -10.93 29.26
C ALA A 25 19.71 -9.51 28.76
N THR A 26 20.42 -8.49 29.26
CA THR A 26 20.30 -7.10 28.77
C THR A 26 20.80 -6.99 27.33
N ASP A 27 21.95 -7.59 27.03
CA ASP A 27 22.51 -7.59 25.67
C ASP A 27 21.61 -8.35 24.69
N THR A 28 21.06 -9.50 25.11
CA THR A 28 20.10 -10.29 24.31
C THR A 28 18.82 -9.51 24.06
N ALA A 29 18.25 -8.86 25.08
CA ALA A 29 17.04 -8.05 24.94
C ALA A 29 17.23 -6.89 23.94
N ALA A 30 18.40 -6.23 23.99
CA ALA A 30 18.74 -5.13 23.08
C ALA A 30 18.98 -5.61 21.65
N HIS A 31 19.70 -6.72 21.48
CA HIS A 31 20.10 -7.25 20.16
C HIS A 31 18.92 -7.87 19.40
N GLU A 32 18.09 -8.65 20.11
CA GLU A 32 16.96 -9.38 19.54
C GLU A 32 15.63 -8.62 19.62
N ARG A 33 15.61 -7.46 20.29
CA ARG A 33 14.40 -6.63 20.50
C ARG A 33 13.24 -7.39 21.17
N VAL A 34 13.57 -8.28 22.11
CA VAL A 34 12.60 -9.02 22.92
C VAL A 34 12.50 -8.41 24.32
N SER A 35 11.43 -8.76 25.07
CA SER A 35 11.30 -8.31 26.45
C SER A 35 12.41 -8.89 27.33
N ILE A 36 12.65 -8.22 28.45
CA ILE A 36 13.61 -8.68 29.48
C ILE A 36 13.23 -10.08 29.99
N ILE A 37 11.94 -10.37 30.15
CA ILE A 37 11.45 -11.68 30.62
C ILE A 37 11.82 -12.78 29.62
N ASN A 38 11.59 -12.54 28.33
CA ASN A 38 11.95 -13.49 27.28
C ASN A 38 13.47 -13.63 27.12
N ALA A 39 14.22 -12.55 27.26
CA ALA A 39 15.68 -12.57 27.21
C ALA A 39 16.27 -13.40 28.37
N ILE A 40 15.74 -13.26 29.60
CA ILE A 40 16.15 -14.07 30.76
C ILE A 40 15.89 -15.56 30.49
N SER A 41 14.71 -15.92 29.98
CA SER A 41 14.36 -17.31 29.69
C SER A 41 15.24 -17.93 28.60
N LYS A 42 15.73 -17.10 27.64
CA LYS A 42 16.69 -17.56 26.63
C LYS A 42 18.11 -17.76 27.16
N VAL A 43 18.57 -16.85 28.01
CA VAL A 43 19.91 -16.94 28.63
C VAL A 43 19.97 -18.06 29.66
N LYS A 44 18.87 -18.31 30.36
CA LYS A 44 18.78 -19.32 31.44
C LYS A 44 17.49 -20.14 31.28
N PRO A 45 17.49 -21.18 30.42
CA PRO A 45 16.27 -21.94 30.04
C PRO A 45 15.57 -22.65 31.23
N GLU A 46 16.29 -22.87 32.33
CA GLU A 46 15.74 -23.39 33.61
C GLU A 46 14.76 -22.40 34.28
N ILE A 47 14.80 -21.12 33.90
CA ILE A 47 13.89 -20.09 34.37
C ILE A 47 12.86 -19.79 33.27
N THR A 48 11.78 -20.53 33.31
CA THR A 48 10.69 -20.35 32.33
C THR A 48 9.98 -19.01 32.53
N VAL A 49 9.39 -18.45 31.44
CA VAL A 49 8.58 -17.23 31.49
C VAL A 49 7.51 -17.31 32.57
N HIS A 50 6.83 -18.45 32.70
CA HIS A 50 5.79 -18.69 33.70
C HIS A 50 6.31 -18.63 35.16
N LYS A 51 7.54 -19.10 35.38
CA LYS A 51 8.18 -19.02 36.71
C LYS A 51 8.51 -17.57 37.06
N ILE A 52 8.99 -16.77 36.10
CA ILE A 52 9.25 -15.34 36.29
C ILE A 52 7.94 -14.61 36.61
N MET A 53 6.89 -14.86 35.84
CA MET A 53 5.60 -14.23 36.05
C MET A 53 5.01 -14.53 37.43
N ASN A 54 5.10 -15.77 37.91
CA ASN A 54 4.61 -16.13 39.24
C ASN A 54 5.38 -15.43 40.38
N ILE A 55 6.69 -15.23 40.21
CA ILE A 55 7.50 -14.48 41.17
C ILE A 55 7.10 -13.01 41.21
N LEU A 56 6.97 -12.39 40.04
CA LEU A 56 6.54 -10.99 39.93
C LEU A 56 5.11 -10.79 40.46
N ALA A 57 4.20 -11.71 40.14
CA ALA A 57 2.83 -11.71 40.63
C ALA A 57 2.79 -11.76 42.16
N SER A 58 3.57 -12.66 42.77
CA SER A 58 3.68 -12.79 44.23
C SER A 58 4.32 -11.58 44.88
N PHE A 59 5.34 -10.98 44.24
CA PHE A 59 6.06 -9.83 44.79
C PHE A 59 5.21 -8.56 44.79
N TYR A 60 4.47 -8.32 43.69
CA TYR A 60 3.62 -7.13 43.53
C TYR A 60 2.18 -7.34 44.05
N GLY A 61 1.78 -8.54 44.38
CA GLY A 61 0.40 -8.87 44.77
C GLY A 61 -0.61 -8.69 43.63
N ILE A 62 -0.18 -8.91 42.38
CA ILE A 62 -1.02 -8.75 41.18
C ILE A 62 -1.39 -10.11 40.57
N PRO A 63 -2.59 -10.27 40.04
CA PRO A 63 -3.00 -11.53 39.41
C PRO A 63 -2.30 -11.75 38.07
N VAL A 64 -2.12 -13.02 37.68
CA VAL A 64 -1.75 -13.46 36.35
C VAL A 64 -3.03 -13.84 35.60
N LEU A 65 -3.20 -13.38 34.36
CA LEU A 65 -4.35 -13.66 33.54
C LEU A 65 -3.90 -14.30 32.22
N ASP A 66 -4.63 -15.35 31.81
CA ASP A 66 -4.62 -15.82 30.44
C ASP A 66 -5.56 -14.90 29.62
N ILE A 67 -4.95 -13.97 28.86
CA ILE A 67 -5.72 -12.96 28.12
C ILE A 67 -6.49 -13.56 26.93
N ASP A 68 -6.09 -14.73 26.42
CA ASP A 68 -6.81 -15.43 25.35
C ASP A 68 -8.21 -15.90 25.80
N ALA A 69 -8.39 -16.09 27.12
CA ALA A 69 -9.70 -16.42 27.70
C ALA A 69 -10.57 -15.18 28.00
N PHE A 70 -10.06 -13.97 27.74
CA PHE A 70 -10.77 -12.73 28.03
C PHE A 70 -11.57 -12.27 26.81
N ASN A 71 -12.86 -11.87 27.03
CA ASN A 71 -13.66 -11.29 25.96
C ASN A 71 -13.22 -9.85 25.69
N LEU A 72 -12.61 -9.64 24.53
CA LEU A 72 -12.03 -8.36 24.08
C LEU A 72 -13.07 -7.26 23.82
N ASP A 73 -14.36 -7.60 23.66
CA ASP A 73 -15.45 -6.63 23.47
C ASP A 73 -15.63 -5.69 24.69
N PHE A 74 -15.13 -6.08 25.87
CA PHE A 74 -15.17 -5.25 27.07
C PHE A 74 -14.02 -4.27 27.21
N MET A 75 -13.07 -4.28 26.28
CA MET A 75 -11.92 -3.39 26.35
C MET A 75 -12.33 -1.94 26.11
N PRO A 76 -11.94 -1.01 27.00
CA PRO A 76 -12.25 0.41 26.84
C PRO A 76 -11.34 1.02 25.78
N VAL A 77 -11.84 1.08 24.56
CA VAL A 77 -11.13 1.67 23.42
C VAL A 77 -11.01 3.19 23.61
N GLY A 78 -9.86 3.80 23.26
CA GLY A 78 -9.68 5.26 23.30
C GLY A 78 -9.24 5.87 24.64
N LEU A 79 -9.11 5.09 25.72
CA LEU A 79 -8.65 5.61 27.03
C LEU A 79 -7.13 5.83 27.12
N ILE A 80 -6.36 5.11 26.34
CA ILE A 80 -4.89 5.18 26.30
C ILE A 80 -4.48 5.22 24.83
N GLY A 81 -3.62 6.17 24.46
CA GLY A 81 -3.12 6.29 23.09
C GLY A 81 -2.42 5.02 22.62
N MET A 82 -2.58 4.69 21.34
CA MET A 82 -2.06 3.44 20.75
C MET A 82 -0.53 3.37 20.75
N ASP A 83 0.13 4.51 20.62
CA ASP A 83 1.58 4.68 20.77
C ASP A 83 2.05 4.24 22.17
N VAL A 84 1.32 4.64 23.21
CA VAL A 84 1.62 4.24 24.60
C VAL A 84 1.40 2.73 24.78
N ILE A 85 0.33 2.18 24.21
CA ILE A 85 0.00 0.75 24.26
C ILE A 85 1.11 -0.08 23.60
N ILE A 86 1.52 0.27 22.40
CA ILE A 86 2.52 -0.47 21.60
C ILE A 86 3.92 -0.34 22.20
N ASN A 87 4.35 0.90 22.49
CA ASN A 87 5.70 1.16 22.95
C ASN A 87 5.98 0.59 24.35
N ASN A 88 4.94 0.50 25.18
CA ASN A 88 5.08 0.02 26.56
C ASN A 88 4.51 -1.38 26.79
N ARG A 89 3.95 -2.00 25.75
CA ARG A 89 3.35 -3.35 25.81
C ARG A 89 2.35 -3.48 26.96
N ILE A 90 1.31 -2.64 26.90
CA ILE A 90 0.22 -2.62 27.88
C ILE A 90 -1.11 -2.65 27.15
N VAL A 91 -2.19 -3.15 27.78
CA VAL A 91 -3.53 -3.18 27.18
C VAL A 91 -4.58 -2.88 28.26
N PRO A 92 -5.47 -1.88 28.05
CA PRO A 92 -6.59 -1.63 28.95
C PRO A 92 -7.64 -2.73 28.78
N LEU A 93 -7.94 -3.48 29.83
CA LEU A 93 -8.89 -4.61 29.80
C LEU A 93 -10.32 -4.20 30.10
N VAL A 94 -10.53 -3.54 31.25
CA VAL A 94 -11.86 -3.20 31.73
C VAL A 94 -11.82 -1.90 32.51
N LYS A 95 -12.79 -1.02 32.26
CA LYS A 95 -13.08 0.16 33.10
C LYS A 95 -14.32 -0.09 33.95
N ARG A 96 -14.19 0.02 35.27
CA ARG A 96 -15.32 -0.03 36.21
C ARG A 96 -15.30 1.20 37.12
N GLY A 97 -16.21 2.15 36.88
CA GLY A 97 -16.23 3.42 37.61
C GLY A 97 -14.89 4.18 37.46
N LYS A 98 -14.19 4.41 38.55
CA LYS A 98 -12.86 5.07 38.58
C LYS A 98 -11.67 4.11 38.55
N LEU A 99 -11.88 2.82 38.29
CA LEU A 99 -10.86 1.80 38.25
C LEU A 99 -10.64 1.33 36.80
N LEU A 100 -9.39 1.31 36.35
CA LEU A 100 -8.96 0.74 35.07
C LEU A 100 -8.05 -0.46 35.33
N LYS A 101 -8.48 -1.65 34.86
CA LYS A 101 -7.63 -2.85 34.84
C LYS A 101 -6.75 -2.82 33.61
N LEU A 102 -5.43 -2.86 33.83
CA LEU A 102 -4.40 -2.73 32.80
C LEU A 102 -3.58 -4.01 32.72
N ALA A 103 -3.61 -4.69 31.58
CA ALA A 103 -2.74 -5.81 31.29
C ALA A 103 -1.33 -5.31 30.98
N VAL A 104 -0.31 -5.89 31.61
CA VAL A 104 1.08 -5.49 31.46
C VAL A 104 2.00 -6.71 31.43
N VAL A 105 3.11 -6.60 30.70
CA VAL A 105 4.20 -7.59 30.72
C VAL A 105 5.19 -7.26 31.84
N ASP A 106 5.48 -5.97 32.02
CA ASP A 106 6.41 -5.47 33.04
C ASP A 106 5.68 -4.58 34.05
N PRO A 107 5.50 -5.01 35.30
CA PRO A 107 4.84 -4.24 36.35
C PRO A 107 5.75 -3.22 37.04
N THR A 108 7.01 -3.10 36.65
CA THR A 108 8.01 -2.27 37.35
C THR A 108 7.99 -0.80 36.96
N ASN A 109 7.38 -0.45 35.86
CA ASN A 109 7.36 0.93 35.30
C ASN A 109 6.30 1.81 35.96
N LYS A 110 6.53 2.21 37.21
CA LYS A 110 5.59 3.03 37.99
C LYS A 110 5.32 4.39 37.37
N GLU A 111 6.33 5.04 36.78
CA GLU A 111 6.19 6.36 36.17
C GLU A 111 5.17 6.34 35.02
N LEU A 112 5.16 5.28 34.21
CA LEU A 112 4.18 5.07 33.15
C LEU A 112 2.76 4.97 33.73
N PHE A 113 2.57 4.15 34.76
CA PHE A 113 1.23 3.93 35.34
C PHE A 113 0.70 5.17 36.06
N ASP A 114 1.57 5.93 36.70
CA ASP A 114 1.22 7.22 37.31
C ASP A 114 0.84 8.25 36.24
N SER A 115 1.57 8.29 35.13
CA SER A 115 1.25 9.16 33.98
C SER A 115 -0.11 8.79 33.36
N ILE A 116 -0.40 7.49 33.17
CA ILE A 116 -1.68 7.03 32.67
C ILE A 116 -2.80 7.37 33.66
N SER A 117 -2.59 7.15 34.96
CA SER A 117 -3.54 7.49 36.01
C SER A 117 -3.86 8.98 36.02
N PHE A 118 -2.84 9.82 35.88
CA PHE A 118 -2.99 11.29 35.81
C PHE A 118 -3.77 11.74 34.57
N LYS A 119 -3.40 11.24 33.39
CA LYS A 119 -4.07 11.59 32.13
C LYS A 119 -5.51 11.13 32.05
N THR A 120 -5.81 9.95 32.56
CA THR A 120 -7.17 9.36 32.48
C THR A 120 -8.08 9.70 33.66
N GLY A 121 -7.52 10.21 34.77
CA GLY A 121 -8.23 10.40 36.03
C GLY A 121 -8.71 9.10 36.70
N LEU A 122 -8.15 7.94 36.29
CA LEU A 122 -8.54 6.62 36.75
C LEU A 122 -7.46 6.00 37.64
N LYS A 123 -7.89 5.23 38.62
CA LYS A 123 -6.97 4.38 39.41
C LYS A 123 -6.60 3.16 38.58
N ILE A 124 -5.29 2.88 38.48
CA ILE A 124 -4.79 1.76 37.70
C ILE A 124 -4.66 0.51 38.60
N ASP A 125 -5.18 -0.60 38.12
CA ASP A 125 -5.08 -1.94 38.73
C ASP A 125 -4.41 -2.87 37.73
N LEU A 126 -3.20 -3.35 38.06
CA LEU A 126 -2.36 -4.11 37.13
C LEU A 126 -2.74 -5.58 37.10
N ILE A 127 -2.64 -6.17 35.93
CA ILE A 127 -2.79 -7.60 35.68
C ILE A 127 -1.60 -8.06 34.84
N LEU A 128 -0.88 -9.08 35.28
CA LEU A 128 0.26 -9.62 34.57
C LEU A 128 -0.21 -10.60 33.49
N VAL A 129 0.33 -10.45 32.28
CA VAL A 129 -0.01 -11.29 31.13
C VAL A 129 1.27 -11.69 30.39
N GLU A 130 1.21 -12.80 29.65
CA GLU A 130 2.32 -13.25 28.84
C GLU A 130 2.48 -12.36 27.60
N GLU A 131 3.73 -12.03 27.24
CA GLU A 131 4.05 -11.13 26.12
C GLU A 131 3.48 -11.62 24.81
N SER A 132 3.59 -12.92 24.52
CA SER A 132 3.08 -13.52 23.29
C SER A 132 1.56 -13.40 23.15
N GLN A 133 0.83 -13.48 24.26
CA GLN A 133 -0.60 -13.29 24.32
C GLN A 133 -0.97 -11.81 24.17
N LEU A 134 -0.24 -10.93 24.86
CA LEU A 134 -0.46 -9.49 24.78
C LEU A 134 -0.22 -8.95 23.37
N GLU A 135 0.84 -9.41 22.70
CA GLU A 135 1.12 -9.03 21.30
C GLU A 135 0.01 -9.47 20.35
N ARG A 136 -0.56 -10.67 20.55
CA ARG A 136 -1.73 -11.11 19.75
C ARG A 136 -2.92 -10.16 19.94
N VAL A 137 -3.20 -9.79 21.18
CA VAL A 137 -4.32 -8.87 21.50
C VAL A 137 -4.07 -7.47 20.95
N ILE A 138 -2.85 -6.93 21.07
CA ILE A 138 -2.48 -5.66 20.46
C ILE A 138 -2.67 -5.72 18.93
N ASN A 139 -2.24 -6.81 18.29
CA ASN A 139 -2.36 -7.00 16.86
C ASN A 139 -3.82 -7.16 16.39
N GLN A 140 -4.66 -7.88 17.14
CA GLN A 140 -6.08 -8.03 16.83
C GLN A 140 -6.88 -6.74 17.04
N ASN A 141 -6.54 -5.97 18.08
CA ASN A 141 -7.25 -4.73 18.40
C ASN A 141 -6.70 -3.50 17.68
N SER A 142 -5.53 -3.55 17.06
CA SER A 142 -5.05 -2.46 16.22
C SER A 142 -6.05 -2.12 15.09
N SER A 143 -6.71 -3.12 14.51
CA SER A 143 -7.79 -2.92 13.53
C SER A 143 -9.06 -2.30 14.15
N ASN A 144 -9.40 -2.62 15.41
CA ASN A 144 -10.55 -2.03 16.11
C ASN A 144 -10.22 -0.65 16.70
N TYR A 145 -8.98 -0.38 17.06
CA TYR A 145 -8.50 0.90 17.57
C TYR A 145 -8.51 1.99 16.49
N PHE A 146 -8.22 1.63 15.24
CA PHE A 146 -8.40 2.54 14.10
C PHE A 146 -9.87 2.85 13.80
N LYS A 147 -10.82 2.08 14.35
CA LYS A 147 -12.25 2.34 14.24
C LYS A 147 -12.74 3.43 15.18
N THR A 148 -12.03 3.69 16.27
CA THR A 148 -12.32 4.75 17.25
C THR A 148 -11.21 5.80 17.16
N ILE A 149 -11.43 6.80 16.34
CA ILE A 149 -10.44 7.83 15.99
C ILE A 149 -10.22 8.75 17.18
N ASP A 150 -9.12 8.57 17.90
CA ASP A 150 -8.54 9.65 18.70
C ASP A 150 -7.83 10.60 17.75
N LEU A 151 -8.38 11.80 17.60
CA LEU A 151 -7.76 12.88 16.82
C LEU A 151 -6.56 13.42 17.61
N ASP A 152 -5.40 12.78 17.47
CA ASP A 152 -4.16 13.32 18.02
C ASP A 152 -3.78 14.59 17.24
N GLU A 153 -4.01 15.75 17.86
CA GLU A 153 -3.84 17.08 17.25
C GLU A 153 -2.39 17.33 16.83
N SER A 154 -1.42 16.74 17.54
CA SER A 154 0.00 16.97 17.27
C SER A 154 0.50 16.36 15.95
N ALA A 155 -0.14 15.30 15.46
CA ALA A 155 0.23 14.65 14.21
C ALA A 155 -0.32 15.37 12.95
N LEU A 156 -1.24 16.31 13.13
CA LEU A 156 -1.88 17.06 12.06
C LEU A 156 -1.36 18.51 11.93
N GLU A 157 -0.51 18.97 12.85
CA GLU A 157 0.13 20.29 12.76
C GLU A 157 1.06 20.36 11.55
N GLY A 158 0.77 21.26 10.63
CA GLY A 158 1.58 21.50 9.43
C GLY A 158 1.14 20.71 8.18
N ILE A 159 0.03 19.96 8.23
CA ILE A 159 -0.54 19.29 7.06
C ILE A 159 -1.62 20.20 6.44
N GLU A 160 -1.38 20.68 5.23
CA GLU A 160 -2.27 21.61 4.55
C GLU A 160 -2.65 21.12 3.15
N PHE A 161 -3.88 21.41 2.72
CA PHE A 161 -4.26 21.24 1.32
C PHE A 161 -3.68 22.40 0.50
N ALA A 162 -2.85 22.08 -0.49
CA ALA A 162 -2.25 23.08 -1.38
C ALA A 162 -3.23 23.42 -2.52
N THR A 163 -3.42 24.71 -2.80
CA THR A 163 -4.16 25.21 -3.97
C THR A 163 -3.25 25.36 -5.18
N GLU A 164 -3.79 25.20 -6.41
CA GLU A 164 -3.00 25.28 -7.67
C GLU A 164 -2.62 26.72 -8.08
N ASP A 165 -3.30 27.72 -7.55
CA ASP A 165 -3.06 29.12 -7.87
C ASP A 165 -2.31 29.82 -6.73
N ASP A 166 -1.18 30.39 -7.08
CA ASP A 166 -0.28 31.27 -6.34
C ASP A 166 0.67 30.64 -5.33
N GLY A 167 1.93 31.12 -5.49
CA GLY A 167 2.97 30.96 -4.51
C GLY A 167 2.53 31.49 -3.14
N GLY A 168 2.13 30.56 -2.27
CA GLY A 168 2.22 30.78 -0.84
C GLY A 168 1.03 31.41 -0.13
N SER A 169 -0.20 31.28 -0.57
CA SER A 169 -1.35 31.63 0.28
C SER A 169 -2.12 30.37 0.69
N THR A 170 -2.01 30.01 1.94
CA THR A 170 -2.82 29.02 2.65
C THR A 170 -4.22 29.60 2.85
N ASP A 171 -5.17 29.24 1.99
CA ASP A 171 -6.57 29.50 2.30
C ASP A 171 -7.03 28.56 3.41
N MET A 172 -6.86 29.00 4.65
CA MET A 172 -7.75 28.58 5.73
C MET A 172 -9.16 29.03 5.34
N VAL A 173 -9.90 28.15 4.67
CA VAL A 173 -11.35 28.32 4.60
C VAL A 173 -11.84 28.28 6.05
N ASN A 174 -12.21 29.45 6.58
CA ASN A 174 -12.81 29.62 7.90
C ASN A 174 -14.10 28.79 7.94
N SER A 175 -13.97 27.48 8.19
CA SER A 175 -15.06 26.66 8.64
C SER A 175 -15.36 27.07 10.09
N GLY A 176 -16.61 27.37 10.39
CA GLY A 176 -17.00 27.72 11.76
C GLY A 176 -16.56 26.63 12.75
N ASP A 177 -16.42 26.98 14.01
CA ASP A 177 -15.90 26.10 15.09
C ASP A 177 -16.59 24.71 15.13
N ASP A 178 -17.83 24.59 14.68
CA ASP A 178 -18.61 23.34 14.64
C ASP A 178 -18.12 22.31 13.59
N ASP A 179 -17.39 22.71 12.56
CA ASP A 179 -16.92 21.81 11.48
C ASP A 179 -15.45 21.40 11.62
N GLN A 180 -14.71 21.94 12.58
CA GLN A 180 -13.31 21.59 12.84
C GLN A 180 -13.06 20.07 13.03
N PRO A 181 -13.90 19.31 13.77
CA PRO A 181 -13.71 17.88 13.93
C PRO A 181 -13.78 17.11 12.62
N ILE A 182 -14.63 17.54 11.68
CA ILE A 182 -14.81 16.90 10.37
C ILE A 182 -13.61 17.18 9.46
N VAL A 183 -13.10 18.40 9.52
CA VAL A 183 -11.87 18.79 8.80
C VAL A 183 -10.72 17.92 9.25
N LYS A 184 -10.49 17.82 10.57
CA LYS A 184 -9.43 16.97 11.16
C LYS A 184 -9.63 15.50 10.79
N PHE A 185 -10.85 15.00 10.82
CA PHE A 185 -11.17 13.63 10.42
C PHE A 185 -10.80 13.34 8.97
N VAL A 186 -11.21 14.17 8.01
CA VAL A 186 -10.92 14.00 6.58
C VAL A 186 -9.42 14.07 6.33
N HIS A 187 -8.72 15.05 6.94
CA HIS A 187 -7.26 15.18 6.86
C HIS A 187 -6.57 13.92 7.36
N LYS A 188 -6.95 13.44 8.55
CA LYS A 188 -6.37 12.22 9.14
C LYS A 188 -6.58 11.02 8.24
N MET A 189 -7.79 10.80 7.73
CA MET A 189 -8.07 9.66 6.84
C MET A 189 -7.20 9.70 5.57
N ILE A 190 -7.01 10.87 4.99
CA ILE A 190 -6.18 11.01 3.78
C ILE A 190 -4.70 10.83 4.11
N PHE A 191 -4.24 11.43 5.20
CA PHE A 191 -2.84 11.33 5.65
C PHE A 191 -2.47 9.88 6.04
N ASP A 192 -3.28 9.22 6.86
CA ASP A 192 -3.07 7.84 7.26
C ASP A 192 -3.04 6.90 6.04
N ALA A 193 -3.89 7.12 5.06
CA ALA A 193 -3.89 6.35 3.81
C ALA A 193 -2.54 6.46 3.07
N VAL A 194 -1.96 7.67 3.02
CA VAL A 194 -0.64 7.89 2.43
C VAL A 194 0.45 7.16 3.23
N GLN A 195 0.44 7.28 4.55
CA GLN A 195 1.43 6.63 5.42
C GLN A 195 1.35 5.10 5.34
N MET A 196 0.16 4.56 5.19
CA MET A 196 -0.07 3.12 5.03
C MET A 196 0.19 2.59 3.61
N GLY A 197 0.56 3.48 2.66
CA GLY A 197 0.80 3.10 1.27
C GLY A 197 -0.45 2.64 0.52
N ALA A 198 -1.61 3.20 0.86
CA ALA A 198 -2.83 2.93 0.15
C ALA A 198 -2.79 3.50 -1.28
N SER A 199 -3.47 2.84 -2.21
CA SER A 199 -3.68 3.37 -3.57
C SER A 199 -4.97 4.18 -3.68
N ASP A 200 -6.00 3.81 -2.93
CA ASP A 200 -7.31 4.46 -2.97
C ASP A 200 -7.92 4.56 -1.57
N VAL A 201 -8.66 5.64 -1.31
CA VAL A 201 -9.49 5.85 -0.13
C VAL A 201 -10.95 5.89 -0.57
N HIS A 202 -11.78 5.07 0.04
CA HIS A 202 -13.20 4.96 -0.27
C HIS A 202 -14.03 5.43 0.91
N PHE A 203 -14.87 6.44 0.70
CA PHE A 203 -15.91 6.88 1.62
C PHE A 203 -17.26 6.38 1.12
N GLU A 204 -17.90 5.48 1.86
CA GLU A 204 -19.03 4.71 1.35
C GLU A 204 -20.23 4.73 2.30
N PRO A 205 -21.30 5.49 1.97
CA PRO A 205 -22.56 5.42 2.69
C PRO A 205 -23.38 4.19 2.31
N TYR A 206 -23.89 3.48 3.29
CA TYR A 206 -24.85 2.38 3.16
C TYR A 206 -26.13 2.68 3.93
N GLU A 207 -27.10 1.78 3.91
CA GLU A 207 -28.38 1.99 4.61
C GLU A 207 -28.22 2.23 6.11
N LYS A 208 -27.40 1.43 6.78
CA LYS A 208 -27.25 1.44 8.26
C LYS A 208 -25.90 1.91 8.75
N ASN A 209 -24.88 1.95 7.89
CA ASN A 209 -23.53 2.31 8.26
C ASN A 209 -22.87 3.17 7.20
N TYR A 210 -21.93 3.97 7.65
CA TYR A 210 -21.01 4.72 6.81
C TYR A 210 -19.61 4.21 7.10
N ARG A 211 -18.86 3.80 6.07
CA ARG A 211 -17.51 3.24 6.27
C ARG A 211 -16.47 3.91 5.40
N VAL A 212 -15.25 3.95 5.92
CA VAL A 212 -14.05 4.35 5.18
C VAL A 212 -13.18 3.12 4.99
N ARG A 213 -12.78 2.85 3.74
CA ARG A 213 -11.89 1.75 3.39
C ARG A 213 -10.67 2.25 2.65
N TYR A 214 -9.52 1.63 2.92
CA TYR A 214 -8.32 1.84 2.12
C TYR A 214 -8.06 0.62 1.23
N ARG A 215 -7.59 0.89 0.03
CA ARG A 215 -7.04 -0.16 -0.83
C ARG A 215 -5.54 -0.19 -0.65
N ILE A 216 -5.03 -1.21 0.04
CA ILE A 216 -3.61 -1.42 0.30
C ILE A 216 -3.19 -2.69 -0.43
N ASP A 217 -2.15 -2.59 -1.28
CA ASP A 217 -1.66 -3.69 -2.11
C ASP A 217 -2.77 -4.42 -2.90
N GLY A 218 -3.77 -3.66 -3.39
CA GLY A 218 -4.89 -4.15 -4.19
C GLY A 218 -6.10 -4.64 -3.39
N VAL A 219 -6.00 -4.81 -2.07
CA VAL A 219 -7.06 -5.31 -1.19
C VAL A 219 -7.71 -4.17 -0.41
N LEU A 220 -9.05 -4.15 -0.37
CA LEU A 220 -9.82 -3.20 0.42
C LEU A 220 -9.92 -3.66 1.88
N SER A 221 -9.55 -2.78 2.81
CA SER A 221 -9.68 -2.99 4.25
C SER A 221 -10.49 -1.86 4.86
N GLU A 222 -11.41 -2.18 5.78
CA GLU A 222 -12.19 -1.20 6.51
C GLU A 222 -11.32 -0.58 7.61
N ILE A 223 -11.26 0.75 7.63
CA ILE A 223 -10.41 1.53 8.53
C ILE A 223 -11.22 2.28 9.58
N ALA A 224 -12.37 2.83 9.18
CA ALA A 224 -13.21 3.62 10.08
C ALA A 224 -14.69 3.50 9.71
N THR A 225 -15.54 3.67 10.71
CA THR A 225 -17.01 3.69 10.61
C THR A 225 -17.56 4.97 11.26
N PRO A 226 -17.44 6.13 10.58
CA PRO A 226 -17.97 7.37 11.12
C PRO A 226 -19.50 7.32 11.24
N PRO A 227 -20.10 8.12 12.15
CA PRO A 227 -21.56 8.20 12.29
C PRO A 227 -22.24 8.59 10.98
N MET A 228 -23.37 7.93 10.67
CA MET A 228 -24.17 8.22 9.46
C MET A 228 -24.60 9.69 9.34
N ALA A 229 -24.82 10.37 10.47
CA ALA A 229 -25.18 11.78 10.50
C ALA A 229 -24.10 12.70 9.90
N LEU A 230 -22.84 12.24 9.82
CA LEU A 230 -21.72 13.03 9.30
C LEU A 230 -21.46 12.83 7.80
N LYS A 231 -22.15 11.90 7.12
CA LYS A 231 -21.89 11.55 5.72
C LYS A 231 -21.91 12.76 4.79
N ASP A 232 -22.93 13.62 4.91
CA ASP A 232 -23.10 14.79 4.02
C ASP A 232 -22.07 15.88 4.31
N LYS A 233 -21.68 16.05 5.58
CA LYS A 233 -20.64 17.00 5.98
C LYS A 233 -19.25 16.55 5.52
N ILE A 234 -18.94 15.24 5.64
CA ILE A 234 -17.68 14.66 5.12
C ILE A 234 -17.61 14.79 3.61
N ALA A 235 -18.71 14.48 2.90
CA ALA A 235 -18.80 14.64 1.45
C ALA A 235 -18.60 16.10 1.03
N ALA A 236 -19.29 17.04 1.68
CA ALA A 236 -19.12 18.47 1.43
C ALA A 236 -17.67 18.92 1.65
N ARG A 237 -17.03 18.51 2.74
CA ARG A 237 -15.64 18.85 3.00
C ARG A 237 -14.68 18.34 1.93
N ILE A 238 -14.83 17.08 1.50
CA ILE A 238 -14.00 16.51 0.43
C ILE A 238 -14.24 17.28 -0.88
N LYS A 239 -15.48 17.63 -1.21
CA LYS A 239 -15.80 18.45 -2.39
C LYS A 239 -15.15 19.83 -2.34
N VAL A 240 -15.19 20.51 -1.19
CA VAL A 240 -14.53 21.82 -1.01
C VAL A 240 -13.06 21.73 -1.35
N VAL A 241 -12.32 20.81 -0.73
CA VAL A 241 -10.87 20.69 -0.92
C VAL A 241 -10.48 20.17 -2.31
N SER A 242 -11.45 19.58 -3.03
CA SER A 242 -11.28 19.06 -4.39
C SER A 242 -11.81 20.02 -5.47
N LYS A 243 -12.27 21.22 -5.09
CA LYS A 243 -12.87 22.24 -5.97
C LYS A 243 -14.08 21.72 -6.76
N LEU A 244 -14.91 20.87 -6.14
CA LEU A 244 -16.14 20.32 -6.69
C LEU A 244 -17.37 21.12 -6.23
N ASP A 245 -18.45 21.06 -7.00
CA ASP A 245 -19.71 21.72 -6.64
C ASP A 245 -20.39 20.99 -5.46
N ILE A 246 -20.52 21.68 -4.33
CA ILE A 246 -21.11 21.15 -3.09
C ILE A 246 -22.63 21.05 -3.21
N SER A 247 -23.25 21.93 -4.02
CA SER A 247 -24.70 22.01 -4.17
C SER A 247 -25.24 20.89 -5.07
N GLU A 248 -24.47 20.45 -6.05
CA GLU A 248 -24.87 19.37 -6.96
C GLU A 248 -24.53 18.00 -6.38
N ARG A 249 -25.54 17.18 -6.14
CA ARG A 249 -25.43 15.85 -5.51
C ARG A 249 -26.05 14.73 -6.32
N ARG A 250 -26.56 15.05 -7.53
CA ARG A 250 -27.35 14.12 -8.36
C ARG A 250 -26.55 13.52 -9.52
N VAL A 251 -25.40 14.09 -9.83
CA VAL A 251 -24.52 13.65 -10.94
C VAL A 251 -23.12 13.37 -10.42
N PRO A 252 -22.36 12.45 -11.06
CA PRO A 252 -20.96 12.24 -10.76
C PRO A 252 -20.14 13.50 -10.99
N GLN A 253 -19.11 13.70 -10.18
CA GLN A 253 -18.14 14.77 -10.35
C GLN A 253 -16.73 14.22 -10.18
N ASP A 254 -15.79 14.73 -10.98
CA ASP A 254 -14.37 14.40 -10.91
C ASP A 254 -13.56 15.66 -10.61
N GLY A 255 -12.62 15.55 -9.67
CA GLY A 255 -11.78 16.64 -9.23
C GLY A 255 -10.39 16.19 -8.82
N ARG A 256 -9.61 17.14 -8.33
CA ARG A 256 -8.25 16.93 -7.84
C ARG A 256 -8.06 17.63 -6.52
N LEU A 257 -7.24 17.03 -5.65
CA LEU A 257 -6.75 17.71 -4.47
C LEU A 257 -5.25 17.44 -4.32
N ARG A 258 -4.56 18.32 -3.60
CA ARG A 258 -3.15 18.21 -3.24
C ARG A 258 -3.01 18.26 -1.73
N LEU A 259 -2.21 17.35 -1.18
CA LEU A 259 -1.85 17.32 0.23
C LEU A 259 -0.35 17.56 0.37
N ALA A 260 0.02 18.61 1.06
CA ALA A 260 1.40 18.84 1.50
C ALA A 260 1.65 18.02 2.77
N VAL A 261 2.45 16.98 2.67
CA VAL A 261 2.83 16.10 3.79
C VAL A 261 4.06 16.63 4.53
N SER A 262 4.91 17.38 3.81
CA SER A 262 6.08 18.10 4.34
C SER A 262 6.45 19.21 3.37
N GLN A 263 7.40 20.08 3.76
CA GLN A 263 7.87 21.21 2.91
C GLN A 263 8.29 20.77 1.50
N ASN A 264 8.71 19.51 1.31
CA ASN A 264 9.20 19.01 0.02
C ASN A 264 8.39 17.83 -0.53
N GLN A 265 7.27 17.44 0.10
CA GLN A 265 6.48 16.30 -0.34
C GLN A 265 5.02 16.68 -0.51
N ILE A 266 4.63 16.89 -1.77
CA ILE A 266 3.24 17.11 -2.18
C ILE A 266 2.74 15.83 -2.85
N ILE A 267 1.56 15.39 -2.44
CA ILE A 267 0.87 14.24 -3.00
C ILE A 267 -0.39 14.70 -3.70
N ASP A 268 -0.54 14.29 -4.94
CA ASP A 268 -1.71 14.57 -5.77
C ASP A 268 -2.74 13.46 -5.60
N PHE A 269 -4.02 13.83 -5.63
CA PHE A 269 -5.14 12.89 -5.58
C PHE A 269 -6.13 13.20 -6.69
N ARG A 270 -6.70 12.16 -7.30
CA ARG A 270 -7.93 12.24 -8.08
C ARG A 270 -9.10 11.90 -7.19
N VAL A 271 -10.13 12.70 -7.26
CA VAL A 271 -11.35 12.54 -6.47
C VAL A 271 -12.50 12.32 -7.41
N SER A 272 -13.24 11.24 -7.20
CA SER A 272 -14.48 10.96 -7.96
C SER A 272 -15.62 10.78 -6.99
N THR A 273 -16.74 11.49 -7.24
CA THR A 273 -17.97 11.37 -6.46
C THR A 273 -19.05 10.70 -7.30
N LEU A 274 -19.83 9.83 -6.68
CA LEU A 274 -20.92 9.11 -7.33
C LEU A 274 -22.16 9.11 -6.43
N PRO A 275 -23.31 9.66 -6.88
CA PRO A 275 -24.56 9.54 -6.18
C PRO A 275 -24.99 8.09 -5.98
N THR A 276 -25.36 7.72 -4.76
CA THR A 276 -25.96 6.42 -4.42
C THR A 276 -27.25 6.59 -3.67
N SER A 277 -28.01 5.51 -3.48
CA SER A 277 -29.30 5.56 -2.76
C SER A 277 -29.18 6.08 -1.31
N PHE A 278 -27.99 6.01 -0.70
CA PHE A 278 -27.77 6.37 0.70
C PHE A 278 -26.90 7.61 0.91
N GLY A 279 -26.47 8.26 -0.17
CA GLY A 279 -25.60 9.44 -0.19
C GLY A 279 -24.53 9.33 -1.27
N GLU A 280 -23.59 10.28 -1.27
CA GLU A 280 -22.51 10.28 -2.26
C GLU A 280 -21.38 9.34 -1.81
N LYS A 281 -21.08 8.35 -2.65
CA LYS A 281 -19.83 7.56 -2.55
C LYS A 281 -18.70 8.41 -3.10
N ILE A 282 -17.58 8.49 -2.39
CA ILE A 282 -16.39 9.22 -2.83
C ILE A 282 -15.19 8.28 -2.83
N VAL A 283 -14.40 8.37 -3.89
CA VAL A 283 -13.14 7.64 -4.04
C VAL A 283 -12.03 8.64 -4.32
N LEU A 284 -10.98 8.59 -3.48
CA LEU A 284 -9.76 9.35 -3.69
C LEU A 284 -8.67 8.39 -4.11
N ARG A 285 -8.10 8.57 -5.31
CA ARG A 285 -6.94 7.83 -5.79
C ARG A 285 -5.66 8.59 -5.49
N ILE A 286 -4.72 7.97 -4.82
CA ILE A 286 -3.43 8.54 -4.47
C ILE A 286 -2.48 8.41 -5.67
N LEU A 287 -1.91 9.52 -6.13
CA LEU A 287 -0.97 9.56 -7.24
C LEU A 287 0.46 9.67 -6.68
N ASP A 288 1.10 8.51 -6.49
CA ASP A 288 2.46 8.47 -5.94
C ASP A 288 3.50 8.72 -7.04
N ARG A 289 4.10 9.92 -7.03
CA ARG A 289 5.16 10.31 -7.98
C ARG A 289 6.40 9.40 -7.92
N LYS A 290 6.67 8.76 -6.78
CA LYS A 290 7.81 7.85 -6.62
C LYS A 290 7.64 6.60 -7.49
N ALA A 291 6.40 6.18 -7.77
CA ALA A 291 6.14 5.03 -8.63
C ALA A 291 6.59 5.27 -10.08
N ALA A 292 6.58 6.53 -10.55
CA ALA A 292 7.03 6.87 -11.90
C ALA A 292 8.56 6.90 -12.05
N SER A 293 9.32 7.00 -10.95
CA SER A 293 10.79 7.04 -10.96
C SER A 293 11.44 5.69 -10.65
N LEU A 294 10.66 4.60 -10.63
CA LEU A 294 11.19 3.27 -10.41
C LEU A 294 12.08 2.85 -11.58
N GLY A 295 13.30 2.41 -11.28
CA GLY A 295 14.17 1.77 -12.26
C GLY A 295 13.67 0.37 -12.63
N ILE A 296 14.09 -0.14 -13.79
CA ILE A 296 13.69 -1.46 -14.30
C ILE A 296 14.00 -2.60 -13.31
N GLU A 297 15.04 -2.45 -12.49
CA GLU A 297 15.45 -3.40 -11.45
C GLU A 297 14.37 -3.56 -10.35
N ALA A 298 13.62 -2.49 -10.07
CA ALA A 298 12.62 -2.49 -9.02
C ALA A 298 11.30 -3.16 -9.43
N LEU A 299 11.08 -3.36 -10.74
CA LEU A 299 9.85 -3.95 -11.26
C LEU A 299 9.74 -5.45 -11.00
N GLY A 300 10.88 -6.16 -10.90
CA GLY A 300 10.94 -7.59 -10.60
C GLY A 300 11.00 -8.49 -11.82
N PHE A 301 11.51 -8.00 -12.95
CA PHE A 301 11.80 -8.84 -14.12
C PHE A 301 12.93 -9.84 -13.84
N ASP A 302 12.81 -11.04 -14.37
CA ASP A 302 13.92 -11.97 -14.45
C ASP A 302 14.99 -11.46 -15.44
N PRO A 303 16.27 -11.89 -15.31
CA PRO A 303 17.34 -11.39 -16.14
C PRO A 303 17.09 -11.51 -17.65
N ASP A 304 16.51 -12.63 -18.11
CA ASP A 304 16.17 -12.84 -19.52
C ASP A 304 15.01 -11.96 -19.99
N GLN A 305 13.97 -11.80 -19.15
CA GLN A 305 12.85 -10.91 -19.41
C GLN A 305 13.32 -9.46 -19.53
N LYS A 306 14.15 -9.02 -18.58
CA LYS A 306 14.76 -7.69 -18.60
C LYS A 306 15.56 -7.46 -19.90
N ARG A 307 16.38 -8.44 -20.33
CA ARG A 307 17.15 -8.33 -21.58
C ARG A 307 16.25 -8.09 -22.78
N ILE A 308 15.15 -8.87 -22.93
CA ILE A 308 14.17 -8.69 -24.01
C ILE A 308 13.63 -7.28 -24.05
N ILE A 309 13.26 -6.72 -22.89
CA ILE A 309 12.67 -5.38 -22.80
C ILE A 309 13.70 -4.32 -23.13
N VAL A 310 14.89 -4.39 -22.54
CA VAL A 310 15.98 -3.42 -22.79
C VAL A 310 16.36 -3.42 -24.26
N ASP A 311 16.50 -4.60 -24.88
CA ASP A 311 16.79 -4.72 -26.31
C ASP A 311 15.68 -4.11 -27.17
N ALA A 312 14.41 -4.37 -26.83
CA ALA A 312 13.28 -3.83 -27.58
C ALA A 312 13.16 -2.30 -27.48
N VAL A 313 13.29 -1.72 -26.27
CA VAL A 313 13.19 -0.25 -26.10
C VAL A 313 14.45 0.49 -26.57
N SER A 314 15.56 -0.19 -26.80
CA SER A 314 16.78 0.39 -27.37
C SER A 314 16.74 0.48 -28.90
N ARG A 315 15.75 -0.12 -29.54
CA ARG A 315 15.59 -0.04 -31.01
C ARG A 315 15.19 1.37 -31.42
N PRO A 316 15.64 1.86 -32.58
CA PRO A 316 15.31 3.20 -33.05
C PRO A 316 13.84 3.34 -33.47
N TYR A 317 13.18 2.26 -33.85
CA TYR A 317 11.78 2.24 -34.26
C TYR A 317 11.15 0.87 -34.02
N GLY A 318 9.83 0.83 -34.04
CA GLY A 318 9.02 -0.35 -33.77
C GLY A 318 8.05 -0.12 -32.63
N MET A 319 7.38 -1.16 -32.15
CA MET A 319 6.37 -1.05 -31.11
C MET A 319 6.63 -2.02 -29.97
N VAL A 320 6.55 -1.54 -28.74
CA VAL A 320 6.54 -2.34 -27.52
C VAL A 320 5.19 -2.21 -26.84
N LEU A 321 4.57 -3.35 -26.54
CA LEU A 321 3.24 -3.41 -25.91
C LEU A 321 3.32 -3.94 -24.50
N VAL A 322 2.61 -3.28 -23.57
CA VAL A 322 2.41 -3.78 -22.22
C VAL A 322 0.93 -4.12 -22.06
N THR A 323 0.63 -5.35 -21.68
CA THR A 323 -0.74 -5.82 -21.53
C THR A 323 -1.02 -6.38 -20.14
N GLY A 324 -2.29 -6.49 -19.80
CA GLY A 324 -2.76 -6.97 -18.50
C GLY A 324 -4.04 -6.26 -18.05
N PRO A 325 -4.70 -6.74 -16.98
CA PRO A 325 -5.91 -6.12 -16.45
C PRO A 325 -5.62 -4.75 -15.83
N THR A 326 -6.69 -4.05 -15.48
CA THR A 326 -6.60 -2.81 -14.70
C THR A 326 -5.90 -3.07 -13.37
N GLY A 327 -4.97 -2.18 -12.99
CA GLY A 327 -4.20 -2.32 -11.76
C GLY A 327 -3.03 -3.31 -11.83
N SER A 328 -2.68 -3.84 -13.01
CA SER A 328 -1.49 -4.70 -13.17
C SER A 328 -0.17 -3.94 -13.20
N GLY A 329 -0.18 -2.60 -13.16
CA GLY A 329 1.02 -1.76 -13.14
C GLY A 329 1.56 -1.36 -14.51
N LYS A 330 0.77 -1.49 -15.60
CA LYS A 330 1.18 -1.15 -16.98
C LYS A 330 1.80 0.24 -17.10
N THR A 331 1.15 1.25 -16.55
CA THR A 331 1.63 2.64 -16.58
C THR A 331 3.01 2.80 -15.96
N VAL A 332 3.26 2.12 -14.82
CA VAL A 332 4.56 2.16 -14.16
C VAL A 332 5.64 1.54 -15.05
N SER A 333 5.35 0.39 -15.69
CA SER A 333 6.29 -0.24 -16.63
C SER A 333 6.57 0.64 -17.85
N LEU A 334 5.54 1.27 -18.43
CA LEU A 334 5.74 2.22 -19.54
C LEU A 334 6.55 3.44 -19.11
N TYR A 335 6.25 4.02 -17.94
CA TYR A 335 7.01 5.16 -17.42
C TYR A 335 8.46 4.80 -17.10
N THR A 336 8.72 3.57 -16.63
CA THR A 336 10.09 3.07 -16.48
C THR A 336 10.81 2.99 -17.83
N CYS A 337 10.15 2.50 -18.87
CA CYS A 337 10.72 2.49 -20.23
C CYS A 337 10.97 3.92 -20.76
N LEU A 338 10.03 4.83 -20.55
CA LEU A 338 10.21 6.24 -20.93
C LEU A 338 11.38 6.90 -20.19
N ASN A 339 11.53 6.66 -18.90
CA ASN A 339 12.65 7.21 -18.11
C ASN A 339 14.00 6.67 -18.57
N MET A 340 14.08 5.41 -19.05
CA MET A 340 15.31 4.86 -19.63
C MET A 340 15.69 5.56 -20.94
N LEU A 341 14.71 6.11 -21.65
CA LEU A 341 14.87 6.77 -22.95
C LEU A 341 15.01 8.29 -22.85
N ASN A 342 14.64 8.85 -21.69
CA ASN A 342 14.49 10.28 -21.48
C ASN A 342 15.85 10.96 -21.28
N ASP A 343 16.43 11.40 -22.38
CA ASP A 343 17.62 12.25 -22.40
C ASP A 343 17.37 13.49 -23.28
N SER A 344 18.24 14.49 -23.19
CA SER A 344 18.07 15.77 -23.88
C SER A 344 18.18 15.69 -25.41
N SER A 345 18.64 14.56 -25.96
CA SER A 345 18.79 14.34 -27.41
C SER A 345 17.54 13.73 -28.04
N ARG A 346 16.53 13.35 -27.24
CA ARG A 346 15.32 12.65 -27.72
C ARG A 346 14.06 13.47 -27.47
N ASN A 347 13.24 13.58 -28.50
CA ASN A 347 11.90 14.15 -28.40
C ASN A 347 10.88 13.07 -28.07
N ILE A 348 10.38 13.07 -26.83
CA ILE A 348 9.42 12.10 -26.33
C ILE A 348 8.05 12.75 -26.16
N SER A 349 7.03 12.18 -26.79
CA SER A 349 5.63 12.65 -26.70
C SER A 349 4.70 11.55 -26.24
N THR A 350 3.77 11.88 -25.33
CA THR A 350 2.78 10.91 -24.82
C THR A 350 1.36 11.43 -25.00
N ALA A 351 0.42 10.52 -25.28
CA ALA A 351 -1.02 10.76 -25.25
C ALA A 351 -1.65 9.87 -24.18
N GLU A 352 -2.34 10.47 -23.21
CA GLU A 352 -2.81 9.75 -22.01
C GLU A 352 -4.23 10.18 -21.63
N ASP A 353 -5.03 9.24 -21.08
CA ASP A 353 -6.41 9.47 -20.64
C ASP A 353 -6.64 8.96 -19.21
N PRO A 354 -6.36 9.81 -18.24
CA PRO A 354 -5.59 11.04 -18.26
C PRO A 354 -4.11 10.83 -17.92
N ILE A 355 -3.27 11.88 -17.92
CA ILE A 355 -1.91 11.82 -17.42
C ILE A 355 -1.94 11.43 -15.95
N GLU A 356 -1.27 10.31 -15.60
CA GLU A 356 -1.22 9.83 -14.21
C GLU A 356 -0.24 10.64 -13.36
N ILE A 357 0.98 10.82 -13.86
CA ILE A 357 2.07 11.51 -13.16
C ILE A 357 2.84 12.36 -14.17
N PRO A 358 3.07 13.66 -13.90
CA PRO A 358 3.92 14.49 -14.74
C PRO A 358 5.37 13.98 -14.76
N LEU A 359 5.94 13.86 -15.95
CA LEU A 359 7.33 13.46 -16.19
C LEU A 359 8.11 14.64 -16.77
N SER A 360 9.20 15.05 -16.09
CA SER A 360 10.06 16.10 -16.61
C SER A 360 10.75 15.65 -17.90
N GLY A 361 10.86 16.54 -18.90
CA GLY A 361 11.52 16.24 -20.16
C GLY A 361 10.65 15.51 -21.18
N ILE A 362 9.38 15.25 -20.89
CA ILE A 362 8.44 14.54 -21.77
C ILE A 362 7.23 15.43 -22.07
N ASN A 363 6.84 15.50 -23.35
CA ASN A 363 5.67 16.23 -23.80
C ASN A 363 4.41 15.37 -23.61
N GLN A 364 3.72 15.53 -22.48
CA GLN A 364 2.54 14.74 -22.14
C GLN A 364 1.26 15.46 -22.57
N VAL A 365 0.44 14.82 -23.42
CA VAL A 365 -0.85 15.32 -23.89
C VAL A 365 -1.98 14.58 -23.20
N ALA A 366 -2.83 15.32 -22.47
CA ALA A 366 -4.05 14.78 -21.89
C ALA A 366 -5.16 14.73 -22.97
N ILE A 367 -5.71 13.56 -23.19
CA ILE A 367 -6.84 13.35 -24.10
C ILE A 367 -8.07 14.08 -23.55
N ASN A 368 -8.83 14.69 -24.46
CA ASN A 368 -10.07 15.39 -24.14
C ASN A 368 -11.09 15.20 -25.26
N GLU A 369 -11.91 14.17 -25.14
CA GLU A 369 -12.93 13.84 -26.14
C GLU A 369 -13.97 14.95 -26.33
N LYS A 370 -14.25 15.75 -25.29
CA LYS A 370 -15.19 16.88 -25.38
C LYS A 370 -14.73 17.96 -26.35
N THR A 371 -13.42 18.12 -26.51
CA THR A 371 -12.83 19.08 -27.47
C THR A 371 -12.43 18.43 -28.78
N GLY A 372 -12.69 17.12 -28.96
CA GLY A 372 -12.29 16.35 -30.14
C GLY A 372 -10.83 15.91 -30.15
N LEU A 373 -10.07 16.10 -29.02
CA LEU A 373 -8.70 15.62 -28.91
C LEU A 373 -8.70 14.15 -28.48
N THR A 374 -8.80 13.26 -29.46
CA THR A 374 -8.74 11.80 -29.28
C THR A 374 -7.31 11.28 -29.43
N PHE A 375 -7.06 10.00 -29.06
CA PHE A 375 -5.75 9.35 -29.27
C PHE A 375 -5.30 9.40 -30.74
N GLY A 376 -6.18 9.10 -31.69
CA GLY A 376 -5.88 9.14 -33.13
C GLY A 376 -5.54 10.55 -33.62
N VAL A 377 -6.21 11.59 -33.09
CA VAL A 377 -5.91 13.01 -33.42
C VAL A 377 -4.55 13.42 -32.83
N ALA A 378 -4.27 13.07 -31.60
CA ALA A 378 -2.99 13.34 -30.95
C ALA A 378 -1.82 12.68 -31.70
N LEU A 379 -1.95 11.38 -32.04
CA LEU A 379 -0.94 10.66 -32.81
C LEU A 379 -0.65 11.30 -34.16
N ARG A 380 -1.70 11.68 -34.96
CA ARG A 380 -1.52 12.41 -36.22
C ARG A 380 -0.79 13.74 -36.03
N ALA A 381 -0.99 14.41 -34.91
CA ALA A 381 -0.27 15.63 -34.58
C ALA A 381 1.19 15.35 -34.23
N PHE A 382 1.48 14.32 -33.45
CA PHE A 382 2.84 13.94 -33.09
C PHE A 382 3.74 13.69 -34.30
N LEU A 383 3.26 13.00 -35.31
CA LEU A 383 4.02 12.74 -36.54
C LEU A 383 4.47 14.03 -37.31
N ARG A 384 4.00 15.21 -36.91
CA ARG A 384 4.43 16.52 -37.42
C ARG A 384 5.25 17.32 -36.40
N GLN A 385 5.58 16.72 -35.22
CA GLN A 385 6.30 17.35 -34.12
C GLN A 385 7.69 16.74 -33.95
N ASP A 386 8.19 16.01 -34.95
CA ASP A 386 9.53 15.37 -34.97
C ASP A 386 9.82 14.52 -33.72
N PRO A 387 8.96 13.56 -33.36
CA PRO A 387 9.17 12.72 -32.18
C PRO A 387 10.12 11.57 -32.49
N ASP A 388 10.98 11.23 -31.55
CA ASP A 388 11.76 9.96 -31.58
C ASP A 388 10.97 8.83 -30.92
N VAL A 389 10.28 9.16 -29.82
CA VAL A 389 9.52 8.19 -29.02
C VAL A 389 8.10 8.69 -28.80
N ILE A 390 7.13 7.83 -29.06
CA ILE A 390 5.72 8.10 -28.85
C ILE A 390 5.15 7.09 -27.85
N MET A 391 4.48 7.55 -26.80
CA MET A 391 3.70 6.69 -25.94
C MET A 391 2.21 6.96 -26.10
N VAL A 392 1.44 5.90 -26.35
CA VAL A 392 -0.03 5.93 -26.39
C VAL A 392 -0.54 5.19 -25.17
N GLY A 393 -1.25 5.87 -24.28
CA GLY A 393 -1.71 5.30 -23.00
C GLY A 393 -2.39 3.95 -23.19
N GLU A 394 -3.28 3.85 -24.16
CA GLU A 394 -3.90 2.58 -24.56
C GLU A 394 -4.43 2.61 -25.99
N ILE A 395 -4.54 1.44 -26.61
CA ILE A 395 -5.17 1.22 -27.91
C ILE A 395 -6.53 0.58 -27.69
N ARG A 396 -7.62 1.33 -28.00
CA ARG A 396 -9.01 0.87 -27.84
C ARG A 396 -9.68 0.54 -29.16
N ASP A 397 -9.29 1.21 -30.23
CA ASP A 397 -9.95 1.21 -31.53
C ASP A 397 -8.97 1.07 -32.71
N TYR A 398 -9.54 0.82 -33.89
CA TYR A 398 -8.78 0.66 -35.12
C TYR A 398 -7.97 1.90 -35.50
N ASP A 399 -8.56 3.09 -35.40
CA ASP A 399 -7.89 4.34 -35.83
C ASP A 399 -6.62 4.59 -35.02
N THR A 400 -6.69 4.37 -33.71
CA THR A 400 -5.53 4.47 -32.80
C THR A 400 -4.49 3.39 -33.11
N ALA A 401 -4.92 2.13 -33.33
CA ALA A 401 -4.05 1.01 -33.67
C ALA A 401 -3.30 1.25 -34.98
N GLU A 402 -4.04 1.65 -36.03
CA GLU A 402 -3.49 1.95 -37.37
C GLU A 402 -2.43 3.05 -37.32
N MET A 403 -2.73 4.15 -36.62
CA MET A 403 -1.80 5.27 -36.48
C MET A 403 -0.57 4.93 -35.68
N ALA A 404 -0.71 4.17 -34.59
CA ALA A 404 0.41 3.71 -33.78
C ALA A 404 1.36 2.77 -34.55
N ILE A 405 0.79 1.87 -35.35
CA ILE A 405 1.56 0.97 -36.22
C ILE A 405 2.25 1.74 -37.35
N LYS A 406 1.56 2.69 -38.00
CA LYS A 406 2.19 3.56 -39.01
C LYS A 406 3.37 4.34 -38.43
N ALA A 407 3.24 4.89 -37.23
CA ALA A 407 4.32 5.56 -36.53
C ALA A 407 5.52 4.61 -36.32
N ALA A 408 5.26 3.39 -35.83
CA ALA A 408 6.30 2.36 -35.64
C ALA A 408 7.02 1.95 -36.93
N GLN A 409 6.32 1.95 -38.08
CA GLN A 409 6.90 1.64 -39.41
C GLN A 409 7.65 2.81 -40.03
N THR A 410 7.37 4.04 -39.63
CA THR A 410 7.96 5.26 -40.19
C THR A 410 9.09 5.85 -39.36
N GLY A 411 9.75 5.04 -38.56
CA GLY A 411 10.99 5.43 -37.88
C GLY A 411 10.86 5.82 -36.40
N HIS A 412 9.68 5.63 -35.76
CA HIS A 412 9.45 6.02 -34.38
C HIS A 412 9.38 4.80 -33.46
N LEU A 413 9.90 4.91 -32.26
CA LEU A 413 9.65 3.92 -31.21
C LEU A 413 8.30 4.21 -30.53
N VAL A 414 7.37 3.26 -30.61
CA VAL A 414 6.02 3.40 -30.05
C VAL A 414 5.87 2.50 -28.84
N LEU A 415 5.45 3.08 -27.71
CA LEU A 415 5.10 2.35 -26.49
C LEU A 415 3.59 2.44 -26.28
N SER A 416 2.91 1.32 -25.98
CA SER A 416 1.46 1.38 -25.72
C SER A 416 0.97 0.26 -24.82
N THR A 417 -0.32 0.32 -24.44
CA THR A 417 -0.98 -0.77 -23.71
C THR A 417 -2.16 -1.34 -24.47
N LEU A 418 -2.43 -2.61 -24.14
CA LEU A 418 -3.66 -3.31 -24.47
C LEU A 418 -4.26 -3.94 -23.21
N HIS A 419 -5.52 -4.34 -23.28
CA HIS A 419 -6.22 -5.06 -22.23
C HIS A 419 -6.43 -6.52 -22.62
N THR A 420 -5.36 -7.31 -22.65
CA THR A 420 -5.42 -8.77 -22.83
C THR A 420 -4.78 -9.47 -21.63
N ASN A 421 -5.03 -10.77 -21.50
CA ASN A 421 -4.60 -11.55 -20.32
C ASN A 421 -3.18 -12.10 -20.43
N ASP A 422 -2.69 -12.29 -21.63
CA ASP A 422 -1.41 -12.87 -22.01
C ASP A 422 -0.83 -12.14 -23.22
N ALA A 423 0.44 -12.41 -23.53
CA ALA A 423 1.13 -11.73 -24.63
C ALA A 423 0.62 -12.16 -26.02
N PRO A 424 0.39 -13.45 -26.34
CA PRO A 424 -0.14 -13.88 -27.62
C PRO A 424 -1.52 -13.27 -27.94
N SER A 425 -2.40 -13.18 -26.94
CA SER A 425 -3.73 -12.58 -27.09
C SER A 425 -3.68 -11.10 -27.53
N ALA A 426 -2.58 -10.39 -27.25
CA ALA A 426 -2.41 -9.01 -27.72
C ALA A 426 -2.28 -8.92 -29.25
N LEU A 427 -1.58 -9.88 -29.87
CA LEU A 427 -1.48 -9.98 -31.33
C LEU A 427 -2.84 -10.26 -31.95
N VAL A 428 -3.55 -11.26 -31.43
CA VAL A 428 -4.90 -11.62 -31.89
C VAL A 428 -5.86 -10.44 -31.74
N ARG A 429 -5.73 -9.65 -30.66
CA ARG A 429 -6.56 -8.48 -30.41
C ARG A 429 -6.35 -7.40 -31.47
N LEU A 430 -5.10 -7.08 -31.85
CA LEU A 430 -4.81 -6.11 -32.91
C LEU A 430 -5.36 -6.56 -34.27
N VAL A 431 -5.17 -7.84 -34.61
CA VAL A 431 -5.74 -8.40 -35.87
C VAL A 431 -7.27 -8.33 -35.84
N SER A 432 -7.90 -8.66 -34.70
CA SER A 432 -9.36 -8.60 -34.53
C SER A 432 -9.93 -7.18 -34.58
N MET A 433 -9.13 -6.16 -34.27
CA MET A 433 -9.49 -4.75 -34.48
C MET A 433 -9.45 -4.34 -35.95
N GLY A 434 -8.96 -5.19 -36.87
CA GLY A 434 -8.88 -4.91 -38.31
C GLY A 434 -7.47 -4.56 -38.80
N VAL A 435 -6.45 -4.60 -37.93
CA VAL A 435 -5.06 -4.34 -38.34
C VAL A 435 -4.56 -5.52 -39.17
N PRO A 436 -4.01 -5.31 -40.39
CA PRO A 436 -3.47 -6.38 -41.19
C PRO A 436 -2.35 -7.13 -40.48
N ALA A 437 -2.37 -8.47 -40.50
CA ALA A 437 -1.45 -9.33 -39.80
C ALA A 437 0.03 -9.06 -40.13
N TYR A 438 0.35 -8.74 -41.39
CA TYR A 438 1.71 -8.39 -41.79
C TYR A 438 2.21 -7.08 -41.14
N ASN A 439 1.33 -6.09 -40.94
CA ASN A 439 1.67 -4.86 -40.23
C ASN A 439 1.93 -5.12 -38.75
N VAL A 440 1.17 -6.01 -38.13
CA VAL A 440 1.37 -6.44 -36.73
C VAL A 440 2.73 -7.12 -36.58
N GLY A 441 3.02 -8.10 -37.43
CA GLY A 441 4.28 -8.86 -37.36
C GLY A 441 5.54 -8.02 -37.59
N ASP A 442 5.46 -7.02 -38.50
CA ASP A 442 6.63 -6.19 -38.85
C ASP A 442 6.85 -5.02 -37.87
N SER A 443 5.83 -4.58 -37.18
CA SER A 443 5.91 -3.39 -36.32
C SER A 443 6.24 -3.73 -34.86
N ILE A 444 5.78 -4.87 -34.34
CA ILE A 444 5.92 -5.21 -32.92
C ILE A 444 7.29 -5.81 -32.66
N LEU A 445 7.98 -5.29 -31.64
CA LEU A 445 9.29 -5.76 -31.18
C LEU A 445 9.15 -6.75 -30.02
N ALA A 446 8.33 -6.39 -29.03
CA ALA A 446 8.08 -7.20 -27.86
C ALA A 446 6.72 -6.90 -27.26
N ILE A 447 6.17 -7.90 -26.58
CA ILE A 447 4.95 -7.79 -25.78
C ILE A 447 5.24 -8.27 -24.36
N ILE A 448 4.73 -7.51 -23.37
CA ILE A 448 4.90 -7.77 -21.95
C ILE A 448 3.52 -7.93 -21.34
N ALA A 449 3.10 -9.13 -21.02
CA ALA A 449 1.92 -9.32 -20.20
C ALA A 449 2.30 -9.35 -18.72
N GLN A 450 1.54 -8.60 -17.89
CA GLN A 450 1.93 -8.44 -16.50
C GLN A 450 0.76 -8.55 -15.52
N ARG A 451 1.09 -9.06 -14.33
CA ARG A 451 0.24 -9.12 -13.14
C ARG A 451 1.02 -8.60 -11.95
N LEU A 452 0.32 -8.04 -10.98
CA LEU A 452 0.90 -7.72 -9.67
C LEU A 452 0.43 -8.72 -8.64
N VAL A 453 1.38 -9.30 -7.91
CA VAL A 453 1.13 -10.16 -6.76
C VAL A 453 1.65 -9.49 -5.49
N ARG A 454 1.02 -9.77 -4.35
CA ARG A 454 1.45 -9.24 -3.06
C ARG A 454 2.72 -9.93 -2.60
N LYS A 455 3.67 -9.16 -2.07
CA LYS A 455 4.88 -9.69 -1.44
C LYS A 455 4.57 -10.10 -0.01
N LEU A 456 5.09 -11.23 0.45
CA LEU A 456 5.03 -11.61 1.85
C LEU A 456 5.77 -10.59 2.70
N CYS A 457 5.19 -10.25 3.85
CA CYS A 457 5.82 -9.32 4.78
C CYS A 457 7.16 -9.89 5.28
N PRO A 458 8.28 -9.18 5.11
CA PRO A 458 9.59 -9.69 5.47
C PRO A 458 9.75 -9.92 6.99
N GLN A 459 8.96 -9.22 7.82
CA GLN A 459 9.06 -9.30 9.27
C GLN A 459 8.29 -10.49 9.85
N CYS A 460 7.19 -10.94 9.21
CA CYS A 460 6.34 -11.96 9.80
C CYS A 460 6.15 -13.21 8.95
N LYS A 461 6.68 -13.26 7.72
CA LYS A 461 6.62 -14.49 6.92
C LYS A 461 7.28 -15.64 7.67
N ARG A 462 6.67 -16.82 7.63
CA ARG A 462 7.22 -18.03 8.24
C ARG A 462 7.41 -19.12 7.19
N LEU A 463 8.41 -19.96 7.41
CA LEU A 463 8.64 -21.12 6.55
C LEU A 463 7.45 -22.07 6.70
N ALA A 464 6.84 -22.46 5.59
CA ALA A 464 5.81 -23.47 5.56
C ALA A 464 6.49 -24.84 5.35
N LYS A 465 6.18 -25.80 6.21
CA LYS A 465 6.59 -27.20 5.97
C LYS A 465 5.55 -27.85 5.08
N MET A 466 5.89 -28.08 3.82
CA MET A 466 5.05 -28.80 2.87
C MET A 466 5.66 -30.15 2.51
N GLU A 467 4.79 -31.14 2.31
CA GLU A 467 5.17 -32.46 1.85
C GLU A 467 5.77 -32.37 0.43
N LYS A 468 6.81 -33.19 0.15
CA LYS A 468 7.48 -33.19 -1.17
C LYS A 468 6.51 -33.43 -2.33
N VAL A 469 5.53 -34.30 -2.13
CA VAL A 469 4.50 -34.60 -3.14
C VAL A 469 3.70 -33.36 -3.50
N ALA A 470 3.24 -32.59 -2.49
CA ALA A 470 2.49 -31.38 -2.70
C ALA A 470 3.29 -30.27 -3.43
N LEU A 471 4.59 -30.19 -3.19
CA LEU A 471 5.47 -29.26 -3.92
C LEU A 471 5.61 -29.65 -5.40
N ILE A 472 5.75 -30.94 -5.70
CA ILE A 472 5.81 -31.44 -7.08
C ILE A 472 4.48 -31.21 -7.82
N GLU A 473 3.34 -31.47 -7.14
CA GLU A 473 2.00 -31.18 -7.68
C GLU A 473 1.78 -29.67 -7.92
N ALA A 474 2.42 -28.83 -7.13
CA ALA A 474 2.42 -27.37 -7.31
C ALA A 474 3.35 -26.90 -8.46
N GLY A 475 4.07 -27.80 -9.13
CA GLY A 475 4.89 -27.51 -10.30
C GLY A 475 6.39 -27.30 -10.02
N PHE A 476 6.87 -27.54 -8.79
CA PHE A 476 8.29 -27.51 -8.49
C PHE A 476 9.01 -28.74 -9.03
N THR A 477 10.25 -28.54 -9.51
CA THR A 477 11.05 -29.64 -10.03
C THR A 477 11.55 -30.56 -8.90
N PRO A 478 11.76 -31.86 -9.18
CA PRO A 478 12.35 -32.78 -8.21
C PRO A 478 13.68 -32.31 -7.63
N GLU A 479 14.50 -31.60 -8.43
CA GLU A 479 15.78 -31.05 -8.03
C GLU A 479 15.61 -29.95 -6.96
N GLU A 480 14.69 -29.00 -7.17
CA GLU A 480 14.36 -27.93 -6.21
C GLU A 480 13.84 -28.52 -4.90
N VAL A 481 12.93 -29.48 -4.97
CA VAL A 481 12.36 -30.16 -3.80
C VAL A 481 13.42 -30.93 -3.02
N ASN A 482 14.35 -31.62 -3.71
CA ASN A 482 15.43 -32.37 -3.07
C ASN A 482 16.55 -31.47 -2.52
N ALA A 483 16.72 -30.26 -3.09
CA ALA A 483 17.60 -29.22 -2.54
C ALA A 483 17.06 -28.62 -1.23
N GLY A 484 15.85 -29.05 -0.78
CA GLY A 484 15.27 -28.62 0.49
C GLY A 484 14.55 -27.27 0.41
N TRP A 485 14.17 -26.82 -0.78
CA TRP A 485 13.38 -25.60 -0.94
C TRP A 485 12.02 -25.75 -0.23
N GLN A 486 11.60 -24.71 0.49
CA GLN A 486 10.32 -24.64 1.18
C GLN A 486 9.69 -23.25 0.96
N PRO A 487 8.38 -23.18 0.76
CA PRO A 487 7.68 -21.91 0.63
C PRO A 487 7.57 -21.18 1.97
N TYR A 488 7.30 -19.87 1.89
CA TYR A 488 6.91 -19.08 3.03
C TYR A 488 5.41 -18.80 3.01
N VAL A 489 4.81 -18.66 4.20
CA VAL A 489 3.38 -18.28 4.37
C VAL A 489 3.26 -16.94 5.06
N ALA A 490 2.17 -16.25 4.74
CA ALA A 490 1.76 -15.03 5.42
C ALA A 490 1.27 -15.34 6.84
N VAL A 491 1.67 -14.52 7.81
CA VAL A 491 1.23 -14.67 9.21
C VAL A 491 0.42 -13.45 9.65
N GLY A 492 1.00 -12.27 9.54
CA GLY A 492 0.46 -11.00 10.04
C GLY A 492 1.30 -10.44 11.19
N CYS A 493 1.53 -9.13 11.15
CA CYS A 493 2.15 -8.35 12.22
C CYS A 493 1.78 -6.88 12.08
N TYR A 494 2.20 -6.07 13.04
CA TYR A 494 1.97 -4.62 13.00
C TYR A 494 2.48 -3.96 11.72
N ALA A 495 3.69 -4.31 11.26
CA ALA A 495 4.31 -3.70 10.09
C ALA A 495 3.56 -3.96 8.75
N CYS A 496 2.70 -4.95 8.71
CA CYS A 496 1.84 -5.27 7.57
C CYS A 496 0.34 -5.12 7.90
N HIS A 497 -0.01 -4.42 8.97
CA HIS A 497 -1.39 -4.26 9.43
C HIS A 497 -2.15 -5.60 9.51
N ASN A 498 -1.50 -6.63 10.06
CA ASN A 498 -2.00 -8.00 10.22
C ASN A 498 -2.37 -8.74 8.92
N THR A 499 -2.06 -8.19 7.75
CA THR A 499 -2.37 -8.85 6.47
C THR A 499 -1.39 -9.98 6.12
N GLY A 500 -0.19 -9.99 6.68
CA GLY A 500 0.89 -10.89 6.29
C GLY A 500 1.60 -10.50 4.99
N TYR A 501 1.18 -9.40 4.33
CA TYR A 501 1.73 -8.92 3.06
C TYR A 501 2.15 -7.46 3.16
N LYS A 502 3.20 -7.08 2.42
CA LYS A 502 3.66 -5.69 2.34
C LYS A 502 4.34 -5.41 1.00
N GLY A 503 3.71 -4.56 0.20
CA GLY A 503 4.16 -4.23 -1.15
C GLY A 503 3.75 -5.28 -2.19
N ARG A 504 4.05 -4.97 -3.45
CA ARG A 504 3.71 -5.78 -4.62
C ARG A 504 4.96 -6.06 -5.46
N VAL A 505 4.91 -7.09 -6.28
CA VAL A 505 5.92 -7.42 -7.28
C VAL A 505 5.23 -7.80 -8.58
N GLY A 506 5.84 -7.46 -9.71
CA GLY A 506 5.38 -7.88 -11.03
C GLY A 506 5.67 -9.37 -11.27
N VAL A 507 4.73 -10.03 -11.92
CA VAL A 507 4.93 -11.32 -12.58
C VAL A 507 4.69 -11.06 -14.06
N PHE A 508 5.65 -11.45 -14.88
CA PHE A 508 5.72 -11.06 -16.29
C PHE A 508 5.79 -12.27 -17.20
N GLU A 509 5.07 -12.17 -18.29
CA GLU A 509 5.28 -12.95 -19.50
C GLU A 509 5.85 -12.02 -20.55
N THR A 510 7.02 -12.31 -21.09
CA THR A 510 7.67 -11.48 -22.11
C THR A 510 7.84 -12.27 -23.39
N MET A 511 7.41 -11.70 -24.50
CA MET A 511 7.43 -12.32 -25.79
C MET A 511 8.12 -11.37 -26.80
N ALA A 512 9.33 -11.72 -27.21
CA ALA A 512 10.01 -11.07 -28.33
C ALA A 512 9.45 -11.59 -29.66
N ILE A 513 9.26 -10.73 -30.64
CA ILE A 513 8.76 -11.14 -31.95
C ILE A 513 9.91 -11.69 -32.80
N SER A 514 10.00 -13.01 -32.90
CA SER A 514 10.95 -13.73 -33.77
C SER A 514 10.41 -13.86 -35.19
N ASP A 515 11.29 -14.25 -36.13
CA ASP A 515 10.87 -14.49 -37.52
C ASP A 515 9.90 -15.69 -37.64
N GLU A 516 10.02 -16.68 -36.77
CA GLU A 516 9.06 -17.79 -36.66
C GLU A 516 7.68 -17.28 -36.23
N LEU A 517 7.66 -16.41 -35.22
CA LEU A 517 6.42 -15.83 -34.71
C LEU A 517 5.75 -14.94 -35.77
N LYS A 518 6.53 -14.17 -36.53
CA LYS A 518 6.00 -13.39 -37.68
C LYS A 518 5.30 -14.29 -38.70
N ARG A 519 5.85 -15.45 -39.01
CA ARG A 519 5.21 -16.43 -39.90
C ARG A 519 3.88 -16.93 -39.35
N LEU A 520 3.81 -17.26 -38.05
CA LEU A 520 2.57 -17.67 -37.40
C LEU A 520 1.51 -16.57 -37.45
N ILE A 521 1.89 -15.31 -37.19
CA ILE A 521 1.00 -14.17 -37.28
C ILE A 521 0.42 -14.05 -38.68
N LEU A 522 1.25 -14.18 -39.73
CA LEU A 522 0.80 -14.13 -41.14
C LEU A 522 -0.15 -15.26 -41.50
N LEU A 523 -0.03 -16.42 -40.88
CA LEU A 523 -0.91 -17.57 -41.06
C LEU A 523 -2.21 -17.45 -40.23
N SER A 524 -2.38 -16.35 -39.50
CA SER A 524 -3.52 -16.13 -38.60
C SER A 524 -3.66 -17.25 -37.54
N ALA A 525 -2.51 -17.71 -37.04
CA ALA A 525 -2.44 -18.73 -35.98
C ALA A 525 -3.20 -18.26 -34.72
N THR A 526 -3.68 -19.21 -33.96
CA THR A 526 -4.38 -18.95 -32.69
C THR A 526 -3.42 -18.55 -31.59
N SER A 527 -3.91 -18.01 -30.47
CA SER A 527 -3.07 -17.70 -29.32
C SER A 527 -2.48 -18.93 -28.61
N VAL A 528 -3.00 -20.13 -28.93
CA VAL A 528 -2.51 -21.40 -28.39
C VAL A 528 -1.30 -21.93 -29.19
N GLU A 529 -1.33 -21.76 -30.49
CA GLU A 529 -0.21 -22.11 -31.38
C GLU A 529 0.98 -21.17 -31.18
#